data_5c26398e635a07ce32bf0a88989d3199
#
_entry.id   5c26398e635a07ce32bf0a88989d3199
#
_cell.length_a   1.000
_cell.length_b   1.000
_cell.length_c   1.000
_cell.angle_alpha   90.00
_cell.angle_beta   90.00
_cell.angle_gamma   90.00
#
_symmetry.space_group_name_H-M   'P 1'
#
loop_
_entity.id
_entity.type
_entity.pdbx_description
1 polymer ?
#
loop_
_entity_poly.entity_id
_entity_poly.type
_entity_poly.pdbx_seq_one_letter_code
_entity_poly.pdbx_strand_id
1 'polypeptide(L)'
;MDRWTTIIEPFRIHAVEPVRITTQAERERALEAAGWNLFDLHADDVLIDLLTDSGTGAMSRDQWAAIQHGDESYAGSPSWYVFLDSVRDLFPFRHVIPTHQGRAAEKILFSVLGGPGRIIPNNTHFDTTRANVEFTGAEAVDLVIAEGRDPAAIHPFKGNMDVFALEALLEVGRDDVPVVFVTITNNSGGGQPVSLENLHAVREVCDRFGVPLFLDGCRFAENAWFIKTREPGQADRPVVDIVREIGGLVDGMTMSAKKDGLANIGGWLALNDDALAERCRNLLILTEGFVTYGGLAGRDLEAIAQGLREVVDEDYLRYRIRSTAYLGEALDAAGIPLVKPFGGHAVYIDARGLLPHIPPLEYPGQSLAVELYRAGGIRGCEIGTVMFGLHPDGTETAAAMDLVRLAIPRRTYTQSHVDYVVEVLRDVASRATELGGYRIVSAPPVLRHFTARFEPLSGPGPAAPPS
;
A
#
# COMPACT_ATOMS: atom_id res chain seq x y z
N MET A 1 28.87 -0.19 11.03
CA MET A 1 28.62 0.93 10.10
C MET A 1 28.23 2.22 10.81
N ASP A 2 28.28 2.29 12.12
CA ASP A 2 27.73 3.38 12.93
C ASP A 2 28.57 4.68 12.98
N ARG A 3 29.64 4.77 12.20
CA ARG A 3 30.50 5.97 12.15
C ARG A 3 29.99 7.03 11.17
N TRP A 4 29.20 6.62 10.17
CA TRP A 4 28.77 7.51 9.09
C TRP A 4 27.25 7.68 9.12
N THR A 5 26.76 8.90 8.96
CA THR A 5 25.32 9.25 8.96
C THR A 5 24.71 9.21 7.57
N THR A 6 25.53 9.24 6.52
CA THR A 6 25.06 9.19 5.14
C THR A 6 24.44 7.83 4.84
N ILE A 7 23.27 7.83 4.22
CA ILE A 7 22.61 6.63 3.70
C ILE A 7 23.44 6.12 2.52
N ILE A 8 23.67 4.81 2.48
CA ILE A 8 24.34 4.17 1.35
C ILE A 8 23.43 3.08 0.78
N GLU A 9 23.31 3.06 -0.55
CA GLU A 9 22.61 2.03 -1.27
C GLU A 9 23.38 0.71 -1.18
N PRO A 10 22.76 -0.42 -0.73
CA PRO A 10 23.43 -1.73 -0.70
C PRO A 10 23.42 -2.42 -2.08
N PHE A 11 23.31 -1.65 -3.17
CA PHE A 11 23.28 -2.14 -4.54
C PHE A 11 23.96 -1.16 -5.52
N ARG A 12 24.22 -1.64 -6.75
CA ARG A 12 24.70 -0.84 -7.87
C ARG A 12 23.69 -0.86 -9.00
N ILE A 13 23.52 0.27 -9.69
CA ILE A 13 22.60 0.41 -10.82
C ILE A 13 23.35 0.07 -12.10
N HIS A 14 22.92 -0.98 -12.82
CA HIS A 14 23.48 -1.41 -14.09
C HIS A 14 22.54 -1.26 -15.30
N ALA A 15 21.25 -1.04 -15.05
CA ALA A 15 20.26 -0.74 -16.08
C ALA A 15 19.66 0.63 -15.80
N VAL A 16 19.48 1.42 -16.85
CA VAL A 16 18.90 2.76 -16.78
C VAL A 16 17.76 2.90 -17.77
N GLU A 17 16.71 3.60 -17.37
CA GLU A 17 15.59 3.99 -18.21
C GLU A 17 15.59 5.51 -18.33
N PRO A 18 15.68 6.06 -19.56
CA PRO A 18 15.67 7.50 -19.76
C PRO A 18 14.29 8.08 -19.41
N VAL A 19 14.28 9.21 -18.71
CA VAL A 19 13.07 9.98 -18.46
C VAL A 19 13.01 11.22 -19.34
N ARG A 20 11.79 11.58 -19.76
CA ARG A 20 11.55 12.79 -20.53
C ARG A 20 11.43 13.99 -19.59
N ILE A 21 12.25 15.01 -19.80
CA ILE A 21 12.12 16.29 -19.10
C ILE A 21 11.04 17.12 -19.80
N THR A 22 9.90 17.31 -19.13
CA THR A 22 8.76 18.05 -19.65
C THR A 22 8.76 19.50 -19.16
N THR A 23 8.25 20.41 -19.98
CA THR A 23 7.95 21.79 -19.58
C THR A 23 6.62 21.86 -18.85
N GLN A 24 6.39 22.92 -18.06
CA GLN A 24 5.12 23.13 -17.38
C GLN A 24 3.93 23.16 -18.37
N ALA A 25 4.09 23.85 -19.51
CA ALA A 25 3.04 23.91 -20.53
C ALA A 25 2.70 22.54 -21.16
N GLU A 26 3.66 21.62 -21.27
CA GLU A 26 3.39 20.24 -21.70
C GLU A 26 2.61 19.49 -20.64
N ARG A 27 2.98 19.64 -19.36
CA ARG A 27 2.28 19.01 -18.24
C ARG A 27 0.85 19.52 -18.07
N GLU A 28 0.60 20.82 -18.28
CA GLU A 28 -0.76 21.39 -18.26
C GLU A 28 -1.64 20.78 -19.34
N ARG A 29 -1.14 20.67 -20.57
CA ARG A 29 -1.87 20.00 -21.66
C ARG A 29 -2.12 18.51 -21.36
N ALA A 30 -1.17 17.82 -20.73
CA ALA A 30 -1.34 16.43 -20.35
C ALA A 30 -2.44 16.28 -19.28
N LEU A 31 -2.49 17.18 -18.27
CA LEU A 31 -3.54 17.21 -17.26
C LEU A 31 -4.93 17.46 -17.87
N GLU A 32 -5.05 18.42 -18.76
CA GLU A 32 -6.31 18.71 -19.46
C GLU A 32 -6.80 17.49 -20.26
N ALA A 33 -5.90 16.85 -21.00
CA ALA A 33 -6.21 15.65 -21.79
C ALA A 33 -6.64 14.47 -20.88
N ALA A 34 -5.97 14.31 -19.74
CA ALA A 34 -6.28 13.31 -18.72
C ALA A 34 -7.55 13.64 -17.91
N GLY A 35 -8.22 14.77 -18.14
CA GLY A 35 -9.37 15.21 -17.34
C GLY A 35 -9.00 15.43 -15.88
N TRP A 36 -7.79 15.95 -15.63
CA TRP A 36 -7.22 16.23 -14.32
C TRP A 36 -7.07 14.99 -13.41
N ASN A 37 -7.13 13.78 -13.99
CA ASN A 37 -6.90 12.53 -13.26
C ASN A 37 -5.47 12.04 -13.49
N LEU A 38 -4.70 11.93 -12.41
CA LEU A 38 -3.29 11.52 -12.50
C LEU A 38 -3.10 10.05 -12.93
N PHE A 39 -4.13 9.20 -12.81
CA PHE A 39 -4.09 7.83 -13.31
C PHE A 39 -4.20 7.75 -14.84
N ASP A 40 -4.78 8.77 -15.51
CA ASP A 40 -4.94 8.82 -16.96
C ASP A 40 -3.78 9.52 -17.67
N LEU A 41 -2.75 9.97 -16.93
CA LEU A 41 -1.54 10.54 -17.52
C LEU A 41 -0.73 9.46 -18.25
N HIS A 42 -0.21 9.80 -19.44
CA HIS A 42 0.76 8.94 -20.12
C HIS A 42 2.06 8.87 -19.29
N ALA A 43 2.61 7.66 -19.10
CA ALA A 43 3.78 7.48 -18.24
C ALA A 43 5.02 8.26 -18.70
N ASP A 44 5.20 8.42 -20.02
CA ASP A 44 6.33 9.20 -20.60
C ASP A 44 6.27 10.69 -20.27
N ASP A 45 5.12 11.21 -19.83
CA ASP A 45 4.96 12.60 -19.42
C ASP A 45 5.21 12.81 -17.92
N VAL A 46 5.53 11.74 -17.18
CA VAL A 46 5.80 11.77 -15.73
C VAL A 46 7.31 11.73 -15.50
N LEU A 47 7.86 12.75 -14.81
CA LEU A 47 9.29 12.82 -14.52
C LEU A 47 9.67 11.94 -13.33
N ILE A 48 8.92 12.04 -12.23
CA ILE A 48 9.11 11.20 -11.03
C ILE A 48 7.76 10.59 -10.66
N ASP A 49 7.66 9.27 -10.74
CA ASP A 49 6.44 8.53 -10.49
C ASP A 49 6.40 7.96 -9.07
N LEU A 50 5.67 8.63 -8.19
CA LEU A 50 5.41 8.23 -6.81
C LEU A 50 3.95 7.83 -6.59
N LEU A 51 3.23 7.47 -7.67
CA LEU A 51 1.84 7.04 -7.61
C LEU A 51 1.68 5.77 -6.78
N THR A 52 2.59 4.82 -6.96
CA THR A 52 2.55 3.51 -6.29
C THR A 52 3.94 2.89 -6.19
N ASP A 53 4.15 2.09 -5.14
CA ASP A 53 5.30 1.20 -4.98
C ASP A 53 5.03 -0.23 -5.50
N SER A 54 3.82 -0.47 -6.06
CA SER A 54 3.35 -1.80 -6.44
C SER A 54 3.75 -2.16 -7.88
N GLY A 55 4.75 -3.02 -8.02
CA GLY A 55 5.20 -3.52 -9.33
C GLY A 55 6.04 -2.52 -10.14
N THR A 56 6.43 -1.43 -9.54
CA THR A 56 7.21 -0.35 -10.16
C THR A 56 8.68 -0.32 -9.71
N GLY A 57 9.08 -1.28 -8.88
CA GLY A 57 10.46 -1.42 -8.43
C GLY A 57 11.39 -2.07 -9.44
N ALA A 58 12.69 -1.83 -9.29
CA ALA A 58 13.72 -2.50 -10.07
C ALA A 58 14.04 -3.89 -9.48
N MET A 59 14.02 -4.93 -10.32
CA MET A 59 14.45 -6.26 -9.97
C MET A 59 15.98 -6.37 -9.95
N SER A 60 16.50 -7.24 -9.07
CA SER A 60 17.93 -7.52 -9.00
C SER A 60 18.43 -8.32 -10.22
N ARG A 61 19.78 -8.35 -10.42
CA ARG A 61 20.36 -9.22 -11.44
C ARG A 61 20.05 -10.70 -11.18
N ASP A 62 19.89 -11.09 -9.90
CA ASP A 62 19.64 -12.47 -9.53
C ASP A 62 18.16 -12.82 -9.77
N GLN A 63 17.22 -11.87 -9.63
CA GLN A 63 15.86 -12.02 -10.10
C GLN A 63 15.79 -12.12 -11.64
N TRP A 64 16.56 -11.32 -12.38
CA TRP A 64 16.66 -11.44 -13.84
C TRP A 64 17.26 -12.78 -14.28
N ALA A 65 18.24 -13.31 -13.55
CA ALA A 65 18.78 -14.64 -13.79
C ALA A 65 17.73 -15.72 -13.50
N ALA A 66 16.98 -15.60 -12.40
CA ALA A 66 15.90 -16.51 -12.04
C ALA A 66 14.80 -16.56 -13.13
N ILE A 67 14.43 -15.42 -13.72
CA ILE A 67 13.50 -15.37 -14.86
C ILE A 67 13.96 -16.28 -16.01
N GLN A 68 15.28 -16.35 -16.28
CA GLN A 68 15.82 -17.20 -17.35
C GLN A 68 15.78 -18.71 -17.00
N HIS A 69 15.64 -19.06 -15.73
CA HIS A 69 15.47 -20.46 -15.27
C HIS A 69 14.02 -20.92 -15.29
N GLY A 70 13.07 -19.98 -15.35
CA GLY A 70 11.64 -20.29 -15.34
C GLY A 70 11.24 -21.25 -16.46
N ASP A 71 10.52 -22.31 -16.10
CA ASP A 71 9.99 -23.29 -17.05
C ASP A 71 8.56 -22.94 -17.49
N GLU A 72 8.09 -23.60 -18.56
CA GLU A 72 6.79 -23.34 -19.16
C GLU A 72 5.79 -24.52 -19.00
N SER A 73 6.00 -25.37 -17.99
CA SER A 73 5.12 -26.49 -17.70
C SER A 73 3.76 -26.02 -17.16
N TYR A 74 2.67 -26.54 -17.74
CA TYR A 74 1.31 -26.15 -17.34
C TYR A 74 0.95 -26.57 -15.91
N ALA A 75 1.38 -27.75 -15.49
CA ALA A 75 1.01 -28.33 -14.20
C ALA A 75 2.25 -28.92 -13.50
N GLY A 76 2.42 -28.58 -12.21
CA GLY A 76 3.50 -29.14 -11.37
C GLY A 76 4.89 -28.76 -11.86
N SER A 77 5.07 -27.52 -12.33
CA SER A 77 6.33 -27.01 -12.83
C SER A 77 7.44 -26.99 -11.75
N PRO A 78 8.71 -27.21 -12.07
CA PRO A 78 9.81 -26.97 -11.17
C PRO A 78 9.77 -25.57 -10.54
N SER A 79 9.48 -24.53 -11.31
CA SER A 79 9.38 -23.15 -10.83
C SER A 79 8.26 -22.96 -9.78
N TRP A 80 7.18 -23.73 -9.87
CA TRP A 80 6.16 -23.75 -8.83
C TRP A 80 6.71 -24.23 -7.48
N TYR A 81 7.50 -25.30 -7.48
CA TYR A 81 8.06 -25.81 -6.23
C TYR A 81 9.10 -24.86 -5.65
N VAL A 82 9.91 -24.21 -6.48
CA VAL A 82 10.85 -23.15 -6.03
C VAL A 82 10.11 -22.00 -5.37
N PHE A 83 9.00 -21.54 -5.96
CA PHE A 83 8.14 -20.53 -5.37
C PHE A 83 7.51 -21.01 -4.05
N LEU A 84 6.90 -22.21 -4.05
CA LEU A 84 6.24 -22.80 -2.89
C LEU A 84 7.19 -22.91 -1.70
N ASP A 85 8.40 -23.42 -1.94
CA ASP A 85 9.41 -23.56 -0.90
C ASP A 85 9.86 -22.20 -0.36
N SER A 86 10.03 -21.20 -1.24
CA SER A 86 10.39 -19.84 -0.83
C SER A 86 9.31 -19.17 0.03
N VAL A 87 8.03 -19.41 -0.26
CA VAL A 87 6.94 -18.92 0.61
C VAL A 87 6.95 -19.66 1.95
N ARG A 88 7.15 -20.98 1.95
CA ARG A 88 7.15 -21.80 3.17
C ARG A 88 8.36 -21.56 4.06
N ASP A 89 9.48 -21.12 3.52
CA ASP A 89 10.64 -20.70 4.32
C ASP A 89 10.34 -19.50 5.23
N LEU A 90 9.40 -18.65 4.82
CA LEU A 90 8.97 -17.46 5.57
C LEU A 90 7.66 -17.68 6.34
N PHE A 91 6.73 -18.44 5.78
CA PHE A 91 5.36 -18.58 6.30
C PHE A 91 4.93 -20.06 6.34
N PRO A 92 4.56 -20.60 7.52
CA PRO A 92 4.33 -22.03 7.71
C PRO A 92 2.94 -22.51 7.24
N PHE A 93 2.45 -22.01 6.10
CA PHE A 93 1.13 -22.38 5.60
C PHE A 93 1.11 -23.73 4.89
N ARG A 94 0.05 -24.49 5.14
CA ARG A 94 -0.22 -25.77 4.49
C ARG A 94 -0.52 -25.59 3.00
N HIS A 95 -1.34 -24.61 2.66
CA HIS A 95 -1.78 -24.31 1.31
C HIS A 95 -1.27 -22.96 0.85
N VAL A 96 -0.66 -22.94 -0.32
CA VAL A 96 -0.26 -21.72 -1.03
C VAL A 96 -0.93 -21.77 -2.40
N ILE A 97 -1.65 -20.72 -2.76
CA ILE A 97 -2.45 -20.59 -3.98
C ILE A 97 -1.93 -19.37 -4.73
N PRO A 98 -1.17 -19.54 -5.83
CA PRO A 98 -0.62 -18.41 -6.57
C PRO A 98 -1.72 -17.66 -7.31
N THR A 99 -1.52 -16.36 -7.50
CA THR A 99 -2.41 -15.50 -8.30
C THR A 99 -1.57 -14.50 -9.08
N HIS A 100 -2.10 -13.93 -10.17
CA HIS A 100 -1.34 -12.96 -10.95
C HIS A 100 -1.09 -11.64 -10.20
N GLN A 101 -1.85 -11.35 -9.13
CA GLN A 101 -1.63 -10.20 -8.23
C GLN A 101 -2.44 -10.33 -6.92
N GLY A 102 -2.11 -9.49 -5.91
CA GLY A 102 -2.75 -9.56 -4.59
C GLY A 102 -4.26 -9.37 -4.61
N ARG A 103 -4.79 -8.41 -5.41
CA ARG A 103 -6.25 -8.20 -5.49
C ARG A 103 -7.02 -9.39 -6.06
N ALA A 104 -6.37 -10.27 -6.81
CA ALA A 104 -6.97 -11.53 -7.26
C ALA A 104 -7.07 -12.53 -6.09
N ALA A 105 -6.06 -12.59 -5.21
CA ALA A 105 -6.12 -13.37 -3.99
C ALA A 105 -7.25 -12.89 -3.05
N GLU A 106 -7.39 -11.57 -2.88
CA GLU A 106 -8.49 -10.95 -2.14
C GLU A 106 -9.85 -11.29 -2.75
N LYS A 107 -9.98 -11.13 -4.08
CA LYS A 107 -11.21 -11.47 -4.80
C LYS A 107 -11.64 -12.91 -4.58
N ILE A 108 -10.72 -13.85 -4.70
CA ILE A 108 -10.98 -15.27 -4.48
C ILE A 108 -11.44 -15.52 -3.05
N LEU A 109 -10.70 -15.01 -2.07
CA LEU A 109 -10.98 -15.23 -0.65
C LEU A 109 -12.34 -14.63 -0.26
N PHE A 110 -12.59 -13.35 -0.57
CA PHE A 110 -13.83 -12.69 -0.18
C PHE A 110 -15.05 -13.19 -0.97
N SER A 111 -14.88 -13.65 -2.21
CA SER A 111 -15.97 -14.34 -2.94
C SER A 111 -16.41 -15.64 -2.25
N VAL A 112 -15.51 -16.26 -1.47
CA VAL A 112 -15.79 -17.48 -0.72
C VAL A 112 -16.33 -17.20 0.69
N LEU A 113 -15.82 -16.16 1.37
CA LEU A 113 -16.14 -15.85 2.77
C LEU A 113 -17.18 -14.74 2.94
N GLY A 114 -17.28 -13.81 1.99
CA GLY A 114 -18.19 -12.67 2.04
C GLY A 114 -19.64 -13.05 1.73
N GLY A 115 -20.49 -12.04 1.67
CA GLY A 115 -21.91 -12.14 1.36
C GLY A 115 -22.75 -11.19 2.20
N PRO A 116 -24.04 -10.98 1.84
CA PRO A 116 -24.94 -10.12 2.61
C PRO A 116 -25.04 -10.55 4.09
N GLY A 117 -24.96 -9.59 4.99
CA GLY A 117 -24.99 -9.81 6.45
C GLY A 117 -23.67 -10.26 7.05
N ARG A 118 -22.58 -10.40 6.24
CA ARG A 118 -21.25 -10.68 6.76
C ARG A 118 -20.51 -9.38 7.06
N ILE A 119 -19.69 -9.40 8.10
CA ILE A 119 -18.83 -8.30 8.54
C ILE A 119 -17.39 -8.76 8.48
N ILE A 120 -16.54 -7.98 7.81
CA ILE A 120 -15.09 -8.24 7.75
C ILE A 120 -14.37 -7.09 8.47
N PRO A 121 -13.95 -7.29 9.74
CA PRO A 121 -13.14 -6.30 10.44
C PRO A 121 -11.69 -6.35 9.99
N ASN A 122 -11.07 -5.16 9.92
CA ASN A 122 -9.64 -4.97 9.64
C ASN A 122 -9.14 -3.79 10.50
N ASN A 123 -7.83 -3.67 10.70
CA ASN A 123 -7.30 -2.43 11.24
C ASN A 123 -7.64 -1.26 10.31
N THR A 124 -7.35 -1.35 8.99
CA THR A 124 -7.91 -0.46 7.97
C THR A 124 -7.87 -1.16 6.61
N HIS A 125 -9.00 -1.20 5.91
CA HIS A 125 -9.06 -1.72 4.55
C HIS A 125 -8.38 -0.75 3.58
N PHE A 126 -7.59 -1.29 2.67
CA PHE A 126 -7.17 -0.55 1.48
C PHE A 126 -8.32 -0.53 0.45
N ASP A 127 -8.23 0.35 -0.55
CA ASP A 127 -9.29 0.59 -1.55
C ASP A 127 -9.81 -0.70 -2.22
N THR A 128 -8.89 -1.51 -2.77
CA THR A 128 -9.24 -2.76 -3.45
C THR A 128 -9.69 -3.84 -2.49
N THR A 129 -9.16 -3.88 -1.27
CA THR A 129 -9.61 -4.83 -0.23
C THR A 129 -11.04 -4.52 0.17
N ARG A 130 -11.33 -3.24 0.49
CA ARG A 130 -12.70 -2.78 0.78
C ARG A 130 -13.64 -3.09 -0.37
N ALA A 131 -13.27 -2.72 -1.60
CA ALA A 131 -14.10 -2.97 -2.79
C ALA A 131 -14.38 -4.46 -3.01
N ASN A 132 -13.40 -5.36 -2.79
CA ASN A 132 -13.61 -6.79 -2.89
C ASN A 132 -14.54 -7.34 -1.80
N VAL A 133 -14.48 -6.82 -0.57
CA VAL A 133 -15.41 -7.15 0.52
C VAL A 133 -16.83 -6.70 0.16
N GLU A 134 -17.00 -5.41 -0.12
CA GLU A 134 -18.31 -4.78 -0.38
C GLU A 134 -18.98 -5.31 -1.67
N PHE A 135 -18.18 -5.70 -2.68
CA PHE A 135 -18.69 -6.33 -3.90
C PHE A 135 -19.44 -7.64 -3.63
N THR A 136 -19.15 -8.33 -2.53
CA THR A 136 -19.88 -9.54 -2.12
C THR A 136 -21.19 -9.24 -1.38
N GLY A 137 -21.43 -7.99 -1.00
CA GLY A 137 -22.51 -7.56 -0.12
C GLY A 137 -22.17 -7.63 1.37
N ALA A 138 -20.91 -7.92 1.71
CA ALA A 138 -20.41 -7.87 3.09
C ALA A 138 -20.05 -6.43 3.49
N GLU A 139 -20.03 -6.16 4.79
CA GLU A 139 -19.60 -4.89 5.38
C GLU A 139 -18.10 -4.91 5.72
N ALA A 140 -17.36 -3.89 5.29
CA ALA A 140 -15.96 -3.68 5.65
C ALA A 140 -15.85 -2.70 6.83
N VAL A 141 -15.39 -3.17 8.00
CA VAL A 141 -15.31 -2.37 9.24
C VAL A 141 -13.84 -2.10 9.61
N ASP A 142 -13.48 -0.81 9.77
CA ASP A 142 -12.12 -0.39 10.13
C ASP A 142 -12.01 -0.15 11.64
N LEU A 143 -11.09 -0.88 12.28
CA LEU A 143 -10.86 -0.89 13.72
C LEU A 143 -9.42 -0.47 14.08
N VAL A 144 -8.87 0.54 13.39
CA VAL A 144 -7.55 1.08 13.76
C VAL A 144 -7.65 1.90 15.04
N ILE A 145 -6.58 1.90 15.85
CA ILE A 145 -6.47 2.74 17.05
C ILE A 145 -6.66 4.24 16.73
N ALA A 146 -7.05 5.03 17.73
CA ALA A 146 -7.36 6.46 17.55
C ALA A 146 -6.19 7.25 16.93
N GLU A 147 -4.97 6.98 17.36
CA GLU A 147 -3.74 7.61 16.84
C GLU A 147 -3.55 7.34 15.34
N GLY A 148 -4.04 6.22 14.82
CA GLY A 148 -4.01 5.88 13.40
C GLY A 148 -4.85 6.77 12.50
N ARG A 149 -5.79 7.54 13.09
CA ARG A 149 -6.68 8.48 12.39
C ARG A 149 -6.25 9.93 12.51
N ASP A 150 -5.21 10.23 13.27
CA ASP A 150 -4.64 11.58 13.45
C ASP A 150 -3.26 11.64 12.76
N PRO A 151 -3.08 12.40 11.67
CA PRO A 151 -1.80 12.53 11.00
C PRO A 151 -0.67 12.98 11.93
N ALA A 152 -0.95 13.92 12.84
CA ALA A 152 0.04 14.53 13.70
C ALA A 152 0.40 13.71 14.95
N ALA A 153 -0.44 12.75 15.35
CA ALA A 153 -0.20 11.92 16.52
C ALA A 153 1.09 11.10 16.38
N ILE A 154 1.91 11.09 17.43
CA ILE A 154 3.16 10.32 17.48
C ILE A 154 2.90 9.03 18.26
N HIS A 155 2.88 7.91 17.55
CA HIS A 155 2.78 6.58 18.12
C HIS A 155 3.65 5.61 17.29
N PRO A 156 4.45 4.72 17.89
CA PRO A 156 5.39 3.86 17.15
C PRO A 156 4.70 2.89 16.18
N PHE A 157 3.45 2.50 16.48
CA PHE A 157 2.66 1.50 15.74
C PHE A 157 1.23 1.99 15.49
N LYS A 158 1.08 3.05 14.70
CA LYS A 158 -0.25 3.63 14.36
C LYS A 158 -1.13 2.71 13.52
N GLY A 159 -0.56 1.64 12.97
CA GLY A 159 -1.31 0.62 12.25
C GLY A 159 -2.00 -0.40 13.16
N ASN A 160 -1.78 -0.36 14.46
CA ASN A 160 -2.38 -1.31 15.40
C ASN A 160 -3.90 -1.35 15.31
N MET A 161 -4.48 -2.54 15.46
CA MET A 161 -5.91 -2.73 15.62
C MET A 161 -6.34 -2.34 17.05
N ASP A 162 -7.47 -1.69 17.18
CA ASP A 162 -8.15 -1.48 18.46
C ASP A 162 -8.76 -2.81 18.91
N VAL A 163 -8.05 -3.46 19.83
CA VAL A 163 -8.41 -4.81 20.34
C VAL A 163 -9.72 -4.77 21.11
N PHE A 164 -10.01 -3.68 21.84
CA PHE A 164 -11.28 -3.53 22.57
C PHE A 164 -12.47 -3.38 21.63
N ALA A 165 -12.30 -2.61 20.55
CA ALA A 165 -13.33 -2.47 19.54
C ALA A 165 -13.57 -3.79 18.79
N LEU A 166 -12.52 -4.57 18.50
CA LEU A 166 -12.64 -5.91 17.92
C LEU A 166 -13.41 -6.86 18.88
N GLU A 167 -13.05 -6.89 20.15
CA GLU A 167 -13.73 -7.71 21.14
C GLU A 167 -15.21 -7.36 21.25
N ALA A 168 -15.55 -6.08 21.36
CA ALA A 168 -16.94 -5.63 21.45
C ALA A 168 -17.74 -5.98 20.17
N LEU A 169 -17.13 -5.91 18.98
CA LEU A 169 -17.77 -6.32 17.74
C LEU A 169 -18.07 -7.83 17.74
N LEU A 170 -17.11 -8.65 18.18
CA LEU A 170 -17.27 -10.10 18.22
C LEU A 170 -18.23 -10.57 19.32
N GLU A 171 -18.34 -9.87 20.44
CA GLU A 171 -19.34 -10.18 21.48
C GLU A 171 -20.78 -10.08 20.97
N VAL A 172 -21.04 -9.15 20.06
CA VAL A 172 -22.38 -8.90 19.53
C VAL A 172 -22.68 -9.67 18.24
N GLY A 173 -21.68 -9.80 17.36
CA GLY A 173 -21.88 -10.25 15.98
C GLY A 173 -20.96 -11.41 15.55
N ARG A 174 -20.52 -12.30 16.47
CA ARG A 174 -19.58 -13.39 16.17
C ARG A 174 -19.95 -14.22 14.92
N ASP A 175 -21.23 -14.56 14.78
CA ASP A 175 -21.69 -15.45 13.70
C ASP A 175 -21.68 -14.78 12.32
N ASP A 176 -21.66 -13.47 12.30
CA ASP A 176 -21.59 -12.67 11.06
C ASP A 176 -20.16 -12.37 10.62
N VAL A 177 -19.15 -12.65 11.49
CA VAL A 177 -17.72 -12.41 11.20
C VAL A 177 -17.04 -13.72 10.78
N PRO A 178 -16.86 -13.97 9.48
CA PRO A 178 -16.20 -15.19 9.00
C PRO A 178 -14.68 -15.17 9.18
N VAL A 179 -14.08 -13.99 9.26
CA VAL A 179 -12.63 -13.78 9.34
C VAL A 179 -12.32 -12.38 9.87
N VAL A 180 -11.27 -12.26 10.66
CA VAL A 180 -10.64 -10.98 11.05
C VAL A 180 -9.40 -10.77 10.18
N PHE A 181 -9.21 -9.56 9.67
CA PHE A 181 -8.03 -9.18 8.89
C PHE A 181 -7.14 -8.21 9.66
N VAL A 182 -5.83 -8.28 9.42
CA VAL A 182 -4.86 -7.24 9.80
C VAL A 182 -3.98 -6.92 8.60
N THR A 183 -3.92 -5.65 8.21
CA THR A 183 -3.07 -5.16 7.10
C THR A 183 -1.73 -4.66 7.64
N ILE A 184 -0.64 -5.20 7.14
CA ILE A 184 0.74 -4.82 7.47
C ILE A 184 1.55 -4.49 6.19
N THR A 185 2.19 -3.30 6.10
CA THR A 185 1.92 -2.09 6.90
C THR A 185 0.58 -1.47 6.49
N ASN A 186 -0.08 -0.75 7.38
CA ASN A 186 -1.36 -0.11 7.11
C ASN A 186 -1.22 1.03 6.09
N ASN A 187 -1.58 0.76 4.83
CA ASN A 187 -1.40 1.68 3.71
C ASN A 187 -2.32 2.91 3.80
N SER A 188 -3.61 2.72 4.10
CA SER A 188 -4.58 3.81 4.19
C SER A 188 -4.28 4.78 5.34
N GLY A 189 -3.64 4.32 6.40
CA GLY A 189 -3.25 5.10 7.57
C GLY A 189 -1.84 5.68 7.53
N GLY A 190 -1.19 5.77 6.36
CA GLY A 190 0.14 6.38 6.24
C GLY A 190 1.30 5.38 6.18
N GLY A 191 1.07 4.13 5.76
CA GLY A 191 2.09 3.09 5.71
C GLY A 191 2.58 2.66 7.09
N GLN A 192 1.72 2.76 8.10
CA GLN A 192 2.08 2.59 9.51
C GLN A 192 2.17 1.11 9.91
N PRO A 193 3.18 0.74 10.72
CA PRO A 193 3.35 -0.64 11.15
C PRO A 193 2.38 -1.06 12.24
N VAL A 194 2.22 -2.38 12.38
CA VAL A 194 1.55 -3.08 13.47
C VAL A 194 2.59 -3.77 14.34
N SER A 195 2.47 -3.63 15.67
CA SER A 195 3.40 -4.26 16.62
C SER A 195 3.15 -5.77 16.75
N LEU A 196 4.17 -6.51 17.13
CA LEU A 196 4.04 -7.93 17.42
C LEU A 196 3.12 -8.17 18.64
N GLU A 197 3.23 -7.31 19.64
CA GLU A 197 2.32 -7.32 20.82
C GLU A 197 0.85 -7.18 20.39
N ASN A 198 0.52 -6.28 19.48
CA ASN A 198 -0.84 -6.11 18.98
C ASN A 198 -1.31 -7.33 18.19
N LEU A 199 -0.45 -7.94 17.36
CA LEU A 199 -0.79 -9.17 16.64
C LEU A 199 -1.10 -10.33 17.61
N HIS A 200 -0.33 -10.48 18.69
CA HIS A 200 -0.63 -11.45 19.73
C HIS A 200 -1.98 -11.16 20.41
N ALA A 201 -2.24 -9.92 20.78
CA ALA A 201 -3.52 -9.55 21.42
C ALA A 201 -4.73 -9.79 20.49
N VAL A 202 -4.61 -9.48 19.21
CA VAL A 202 -5.65 -9.78 18.20
C VAL A 202 -5.84 -11.29 18.07
N ARG A 203 -4.75 -12.09 18.06
CA ARG A 203 -4.82 -13.55 18.01
C ARG A 203 -5.57 -14.10 19.21
N GLU A 204 -5.26 -13.63 20.43
CA GLU A 204 -5.96 -14.05 21.66
C GLU A 204 -7.47 -13.79 21.60
N VAL A 205 -7.88 -12.62 21.09
CA VAL A 205 -9.31 -12.32 20.88
C VAL A 205 -9.91 -13.29 19.87
N CYS A 206 -9.27 -13.47 18.72
CA CYS A 206 -9.75 -14.36 17.67
C CYS A 206 -9.90 -15.81 18.19
N ASP A 207 -8.96 -16.29 18.99
CA ASP A 207 -9.02 -17.65 19.60
C ASP A 207 -10.19 -17.80 20.57
N ARG A 208 -10.43 -16.79 21.42
CA ARG A 208 -11.56 -16.82 22.37
C ARG A 208 -12.91 -16.93 21.66
N PHE A 209 -13.06 -16.27 20.53
CA PHE A 209 -14.31 -16.29 19.77
C PHE A 209 -14.33 -17.36 18.66
N GLY A 210 -13.22 -18.08 18.44
CA GLY A 210 -13.10 -19.09 17.38
C GLY A 210 -13.25 -18.50 15.98
N VAL A 211 -12.72 -17.30 15.73
CA VAL A 211 -12.70 -16.62 14.42
C VAL A 211 -11.31 -16.73 13.80
N PRO A 212 -11.16 -17.12 12.54
CA PRO A 212 -9.86 -17.11 11.86
C PRO A 212 -9.26 -15.70 11.77
N LEU A 213 -7.95 -15.61 11.97
CA LEU A 213 -7.17 -14.39 11.77
C LEU A 213 -6.37 -14.47 10.47
N PHE A 214 -6.59 -13.54 9.55
CA PHE A 214 -5.85 -13.45 8.30
C PHE A 214 -5.05 -12.16 8.21
N LEU A 215 -3.97 -12.21 7.42
CA LEU A 215 -3.06 -11.10 7.21
C LEU A 215 -3.16 -10.60 5.76
N ASP A 216 -3.30 -9.29 5.53
CA ASP A 216 -2.79 -8.67 4.32
C ASP A 216 -1.30 -8.39 4.53
N GLY A 217 -0.47 -9.32 4.03
CA GLY A 217 0.96 -9.33 4.28
C GLY A 217 1.79 -8.59 3.25
N CYS A 218 1.21 -7.71 2.45
CA CYS A 218 1.88 -7.09 1.30
C CYS A 218 3.22 -6.42 1.63
N ARG A 219 3.41 -5.92 2.87
CA ARG A 219 4.66 -5.28 3.33
C ARG A 219 5.15 -5.88 4.64
N PHE A 220 5.17 -7.20 4.68
CA PHE A 220 5.55 -8.00 5.85
C PHE A 220 6.99 -7.73 6.32
N ALA A 221 7.91 -7.56 5.40
CA ALA A 221 9.32 -7.35 5.73
C ALA A 221 9.57 -5.93 6.25
N GLU A 222 8.94 -4.92 5.64
CA GLU A 222 8.96 -3.55 6.16
C GLU A 222 8.34 -3.49 7.57
N ASN A 223 7.23 -4.20 7.82
CA ASN A 223 6.60 -4.28 9.15
C ASN A 223 7.51 -4.96 10.17
N ALA A 224 8.13 -6.08 9.82
CA ALA A 224 9.06 -6.79 10.69
C ALA A 224 10.31 -5.95 11.03
N TRP A 225 10.78 -5.12 10.08
CA TRP A 225 11.86 -4.16 10.36
C TRP A 225 11.43 -3.10 11.38
N PHE A 226 10.21 -2.60 11.32
CA PHE A 226 9.69 -1.67 12.33
C PHE A 226 9.53 -2.33 13.70
N ILE A 227 9.09 -3.59 13.76
CA ILE A 227 9.06 -4.35 15.01
C ILE A 227 10.47 -4.45 15.59
N LYS A 228 11.46 -4.90 14.79
CA LYS A 228 12.85 -4.98 15.21
C LYS A 228 13.40 -3.66 15.78
N THR A 229 13.04 -2.54 15.15
CA THR A 229 13.65 -1.22 15.46
C THR A 229 12.87 -0.37 16.44
N ARG A 230 11.58 -0.65 16.68
CA ARG A 230 10.71 0.18 17.52
C ARG A 230 10.13 -0.56 18.72
N GLU A 231 10.01 -1.90 18.66
CA GLU A 231 9.37 -2.66 19.72
C GLU A 231 10.42 -3.12 20.76
N PRO A 232 10.18 -2.89 22.07
CA PRO A 232 11.12 -3.30 23.11
C PRO A 232 11.42 -4.81 23.07
N GLY A 233 12.68 -5.17 23.21
CA GLY A 233 13.14 -6.57 23.25
C GLY A 233 13.32 -7.23 21.88
N GLN A 234 13.03 -6.52 20.76
CA GLN A 234 13.12 -7.11 19.41
C GLN A 234 14.43 -6.76 18.66
N ALA A 235 15.24 -5.86 19.19
CA ALA A 235 16.41 -5.28 18.48
C ALA A 235 17.46 -6.31 18.03
N ASP A 236 17.67 -7.36 18.80
CA ASP A 236 18.70 -8.38 18.52
C ASP A 236 18.19 -9.56 17.68
N ARG A 237 16.88 -9.59 17.38
CA ARG A 237 16.29 -10.68 16.59
C ARG A 237 16.52 -10.47 15.10
N PRO A 238 16.87 -11.53 14.33
CA PRO A 238 16.84 -11.47 12.87
C PRO A 238 15.43 -11.12 12.35
N VAL A 239 15.35 -10.29 11.33
CA VAL A 239 14.05 -9.91 10.71
C VAL A 239 13.29 -11.15 10.25
N VAL A 240 13.98 -12.14 9.68
CA VAL A 240 13.34 -13.38 9.21
C VAL A 240 12.63 -14.16 10.33
N ASP A 241 13.16 -14.13 11.56
CA ASP A 241 12.52 -14.80 12.69
C ASP A 241 11.27 -14.07 13.17
N ILE A 242 11.25 -12.73 13.09
CA ILE A 242 10.06 -11.92 13.33
C ILE A 242 8.98 -12.22 12.28
N VAL A 243 9.36 -12.31 11.00
CA VAL A 243 8.46 -12.68 9.89
C VAL A 243 7.83 -14.05 10.12
N ARG A 244 8.63 -15.05 10.50
CA ARG A 244 8.14 -16.40 10.79
C ARG A 244 7.18 -16.44 11.97
N GLU A 245 7.44 -15.66 13.02
CA GLU A 245 6.52 -15.54 14.16
C GLU A 245 5.19 -14.91 13.74
N ILE A 246 5.22 -13.81 12.96
CA ILE A 246 4.01 -13.21 12.41
C ILE A 246 3.21 -14.24 11.61
N GLY A 247 3.87 -14.99 10.72
CA GLY A 247 3.24 -16.05 9.94
C GLY A 247 2.65 -17.19 10.78
N GLY A 248 3.24 -17.48 11.93
CA GLY A 248 2.77 -18.47 12.88
C GLY A 248 1.53 -18.05 13.69
N LEU A 249 1.26 -16.74 13.77
CA LEU A 249 0.11 -16.19 14.51
C LEU A 249 -1.20 -16.19 13.71
N VAL A 250 -1.15 -16.43 12.41
CA VAL A 250 -2.32 -16.24 11.52
C VAL A 250 -2.73 -17.55 10.84
N ASP A 251 -4.02 -17.68 10.53
CA ASP A 251 -4.60 -18.86 9.86
C ASP A 251 -4.47 -18.78 8.34
N GLY A 252 -4.19 -17.59 7.82
CA GLY A 252 -3.99 -17.36 6.41
C GLY A 252 -3.50 -15.96 6.08
N MET A 253 -3.15 -15.73 4.82
CA MET A 253 -2.73 -14.43 4.33
C MET A 253 -3.04 -14.22 2.85
N THR A 254 -3.31 -12.99 2.49
CA THR A 254 -3.22 -12.51 1.10
C THR A 254 -1.90 -11.76 0.90
N MET A 255 -1.33 -11.87 -0.28
CA MET A 255 -0.07 -11.21 -0.61
C MET A 255 -0.06 -10.67 -2.02
N SER A 256 0.41 -9.45 -2.18
CA SER A 256 0.83 -8.92 -3.48
C SER A 256 2.35 -8.96 -3.57
N ALA A 257 2.89 -9.85 -4.40
CA ALA A 257 4.32 -9.95 -4.65
C ALA A 257 4.92 -8.70 -5.32
N LYS A 258 4.07 -7.81 -5.81
CA LYS A 258 4.44 -6.52 -6.40
C LYS A 258 4.98 -5.51 -5.37
N LYS A 259 5.07 -5.88 -4.10
CA LYS A 259 5.59 -5.07 -2.99
C LYS A 259 6.81 -5.78 -2.36
N ASP A 260 6.66 -6.43 -1.22
CA ASP A 260 7.79 -7.15 -0.58
C ASP A 260 8.18 -8.46 -1.26
N GLY A 261 7.45 -8.92 -2.28
CA GLY A 261 7.95 -9.92 -3.21
C GLY A 261 9.00 -9.40 -4.20
N LEU A 262 9.27 -8.08 -4.22
CA LEU A 262 10.22 -7.38 -5.10
C LEU A 262 10.01 -7.66 -6.60
N ALA A 263 8.84 -8.16 -7.00
CA ALA A 263 8.52 -8.52 -8.37
C ALA A 263 7.57 -7.49 -9.02
N ASN A 264 7.51 -7.51 -10.36
CA ASN A 264 6.64 -6.60 -11.10
C ASN A 264 5.22 -7.15 -11.28
N ILE A 265 5.00 -8.43 -11.00
CA ILE A 265 3.71 -9.12 -11.07
C ILE A 265 3.64 -10.17 -9.96
N GLY A 266 2.44 -10.68 -9.71
CA GLY A 266 2.24 -11.83 -8.83
C GLY A 266 1.64 -11.51 -7.48
N GLY A 267 1.14 -12.58 -6.87
CA GLY A 267 0.57 -12.62 -5.53
C GLY A 267 0.22 -14.05 -5.15
N TRP A 268 -0.31 -14.21 -3.96
CA TRP A 268 -0.84 -15.50 -3.50
C TRP A 268 -1.85 -15.34 -2.37
N LEU A 269 -2.66 -16.36 -2.21
CA LEU A 269 -3.45 -16.64 -1.03
C LEU A 269 -2.82 -17.84 -0.33
N ALA A 270 -2.53 -17.75 0.97
CA ALA A 270 -2.04 -18.87 1.75
C ALA A 270 -2.91 -19.08 2.99
N LEU A 271 -3.15 -20.35 3.37
CA LEU A 271 -4.01 -20.69 4.50
C LEU A 271 -3.81 -22.13 4.98
N ASN A 272 -4.40 -22.45 6.15
CA ASN A 272 -4.28 -23.76 6.77
C ASN A 272 -5.55 -24.63 6.71
N ASP A 273 -6.72 -24.03 6.48
CA ASP A 273 -8.01 -24.75 6.38
C ASP A 273 -8.15 -25.47 5.04
N ASP A 274 -8.29 -26.80 5.07
CA ASP A 274 -8.35 -27.64 3.89
C ASP A 274 -9.62 -27.38 3.04
N ALA A 275 -10.78 -27.19 3.69
CA ALA A 275 -12.05 -26.98 3.00
C ALA A 275 -12.12 -25.59 2.35
N LEU A 276 -11.64 -24.56 3.04
CA LEU A 276 -11.53 -23.22 2.49
C LEU A 276 -10.54 -23.19 1.31
N ALA A 277 -9.40 -23.87 1.46
CA ALA A 277 -8.41 -23.95 0.38
C ALA A 277 -8.96 -24.64 -0.89
N GLU A 278 -9.75 -25.69 -0.74
CA GLU A 278 -10.41 -26.36 -1.87
C GLU A 278 -11.39 -25.42 -2.58
N ARG A 279 -12.23 -24.71 -1.85
CA ARG A 279 -13.16 -23.71 -2.42
C ARG A 279 -12.43 -22.61 -3.16
N CYS A 280 -11.35 -22.09 -2.58
CA CYS A 280 -10.53 -21.05 -3.19
C CYS A 280 -9.84 -21.57 -4.48
N ARG A 281 -9.30 -22.78 -4.49
CA ARG A 281 -8.70 -23.39 -5.69
C ARG A 281 -9.72 -23.59 -6.81
N ASN A 282 -10.93 -24.01 -6.51
CA ASN A 282 -11.98 -24.16 -7.49
C ASN A 282 -12.30 -22.81 -8.18
N LEU A 283 -12.36 -21.73 -7.41
CA LEU A 283 -12.56 -20.39 -7.96
C LEU A 283 -11.33 -19.90 -8.73
N LEU A 284 -10.12 -20.17 -8.22
CA LEU A 284 -8.86 -19.85 -8.93
C LEU A 284 -8.84 -20.46 -10.35
N ILE A 285 -9.22 -21.73 -10.50
CA ILE A 285 -9.24 -22.42 -11.81
C ILE A 285 -10.18 -21.71 -12.79
N LEU A 286 -11.28 -21.14 -12.29
CA LEU A 286 -12.24 -20.41 -13.12
C LEU A 286 -11.78 -19.01 -13.53
N THR A 287 -10.97 -18.35 -12.66
CA THR A 287 -10.70 -16.92 -12.82
C THR A 287 -9.26 -16.59 -13.19
N GLU A 288 -8.28 -17.40 -12.76
CA GLU A 288 -6.85 -17.12 -12.90
C GLU A 288 -6.12 -18.15 -13.76
N GLY A 289 -6.31 -19.44 -13.43
CA GLY A 289 -5.61 -20.52 -14.06
C GLY A 289 -5.42 -21.73 -13.15
N PHE A 290 -4.55 -22.67 -13.54
CA PHE A 290 -4.35 -23.90 -12.78
C PHE A 290 -3.63 -23.65 -11.45
N VAL A 291 -3.84 -24.53 -10.47
CA VAL A 291 -3.44 -24.34 -9.05
C VAL A 291 -1.93 -24.21 -8.81
N THR A 292 -1.12 -24.60 -9.79
CA THR A 292 0.35 -24.51 -9.67
C THR A 292 0.98 -23.35 -10.43
N TYR A 293 0.18 -22.45 -11.03
CA TYR A 293 0.70 -21.21 -11.60
C TYR A 293 -0.21 -19.98 -11.37
N GLY A 294 -1.54 -20.13 -11.24
CA GLY A 294 -2.46 -19.05 -10.87
C GLY A 294 -2.40 -17.81 -11.76
N GLY A 295 -2.31 -17.99 -13.08
CA GLY A 295 -2.21 -16.89 -14.05
C GLY A 295 -0.79 -16.31 -14.21
N LEU A 296 0.22 -16.91 -13.58
CA LEU A 296 1.64 -16.54 -13.71
C LEU A 296 2.37 -17.49 -14.68
N ALA A 297 3.47 -17.03 -15.26
CA ALA A 297 4.41 -17.91 -15.93
C ALA A 297 5.46 -18.44 -14.94
N GLY A 298 6.16 -19.53 -15.29
CA GLY A 298 7.24 -20.06 -14.46
C GLY A 298 8.32 -19.02 -14.15
N ARG A 299 8.67 -18.17 -15.11
CA ARG A 299 9.61 -17.06 -14.93
C ARG A 299 9.15 -16.04 -13.87
N ASP A 300 7.84 -15.82 -13.73
CA ASP A 300 7.31 -14.90 -12.70
C ASP A 300 7.41 -15.54 -11.32
N LEU A 301 7.14 -16.84 -11.21
CA LEU A 301 7.28 -17.61 -9.97
C LEU A 301 8.72 -17.61 -9.47
N GLU A 302 9.70 -17.80 -10.36
CA GLU A 302 11.14 -17.75 -10.04
C GLU A 302 11.57 -16.34 -9.59
N ALA A 303 11.10 -15.29 -10.28
CA ALA A 303 11.40 -13.90 -9.89
C ALA A 303 10.87 -13.57 -8.49
N ILE A 304 9.66 -14.03 -8.15
CA ILE A 304 9.05 -13.85 -6.83
C ILE A 304 9.85 -14.63 -5.78
N ALA A 305 10.18 -15.89 -6.06
CA ALA A 305 10.97 -16.74 -5.15
C ALA A 305 12.30 -16.10 -4.79
N GLN A 306 13.00 -15.53 -5.78
CA GLN A 306 14.26 -14.81 -5.55
C GLN A 306 14.02 -13.51 -4.76
N GLY A 307 12.96 -12.77 -5.08
CA GLY A 307 12.61 -11.54 -4.38
C GLY A 307 12.31 -11.77 -2.89
N LEU A 308 11.65 -12.88 -2.55
CA LEU A 308 11.36 -13.25 -1.16
C LEU A 308 12.63 -13.54 -0.34
N ARG A 309 13.68 -14.09 -0.97
CA ARG A 309 14.98 -14.29 -0.32
C ARG A 309 15.73 -12.98 -0.08
N GLU A 310 15.57 -12.00 -0.98
CA GLU A 310 16.26 -10.72 -0.92
C GLU A 310 15.58 -9.71 0.03
N VAL A 311 14.26 -9.74 0.14
CA VAL A 311 13.51 -8.71 0.88
C VAL A 311 13.75 -8.73 2.38
N VAL A 312 14.15 -9.86 2.94
CA VAL A 312 14.45 -10.01 4.38
C VAL A 312 15.90 -9.65 4.72
N ASP A 313 16.71 -9.21 3.74
CA ASP A 313 18.03 -8.68 3.97
C ASP A 313 17.96 -7.37 4.76
N GLU A 314 18.68 -7.33 5.90
CA GLU A 314 18.59 -6.21 6.84
C GLU A 314 19.29 -4.94 6.32
N ASP A 315 20.30 -5.06 5.46
CA ASP A 315 20.92 -3.88 4.84
C ASP A 315 20.00 -3.26 3.81
N TYR A 316 19.26 -4.09 3.05
CA TYR A 316 18.20 -3.63 2.15
C TYR A 316 17.08 -2.93 2.93
N LEU A 317 16.57 -3.52 3.99
CA LEU A 317 15.47 -2.94 4.79
C LEU A 317 15.89 -1.64 5.48
N ARG A 318 17.11 -1.58 6.02
CA ARG A 318 17.69 -0.35 6.58
C ARG A 318 17.70 0.77 5.54
N TYR A 319 18.23 0.49 4.35
CA TYR A 319 18.24 1.44 3.25
C TYR A 319 16.82 1.87 2.86
N ARG A 320 15.90 0.91 2.67
CA ARG A 320 14.51 1.15 2.27
C ARG A 320 13.79 2.11 3.22
N ILE A 321 13.80 1.79 4.49
CA ILE A 321 13.10 2.57 5.53
C ILE A 321 13.79 3.93 5.73
N ARG A 322 15.13 3.96 5.72
CA ARG A 322 15.87 5.22 5.89
C ARG A 322 15.68 6.17 4.72
N SER A 323 15.57 5.66 3.49
CA SER A 323 15.30 6.49 2.29
C SER A 323 13.94 7.17 2.37
N THR A 324 12.91 6.46 2.83
CA THR A 324 11.58 7.05 3.05
C THR A 324 11.62 8.11 4.16
N ALA A 325 12.29 7.79 5.28
CA ALA A 325 12.44 8.74 6.38
C ALA A 325 13.20 10.00 5.96
N TYR A 326 14.22 9.90 5.09
CA TYR A 326 14.96 11.05 4.57
C TYR A 326 14.05 12.06 3.86
N LEU A 327 13.16 11.58 2.96
CA LEU A 327 12.16 12.45 2.34
C LEU A 327 11.25 13.09 3.40
N GLY A 328 10.73 12.29 4.32
CA GLY A 328 9.84 12.78 5.38
C GLY A 328 10.50 13.84 6.27
N GLU A 329 11.73 13.61 6.71
CA GLU A 329 12.51 14.55 7.54
C GLU A 329 12.76 15.88 6.82
N ALA A 330 13.10 15.82 5.52
CA ALA A 330 13.34 17.02 4.71
C ALA A 330 12.07 17.86 4.49
N LEU A 331 10.92 17.21 4.31
CA LEU A 331 9.62 17.87 4.19
C LEU A 331 9.13 18.43 5.53
N ASP A 332 9.32 17.67 6.61
CA ASP A 332 9.00 18.14 7.97
C ASP A 332 9.81 19.38 8.37
N ALA A 333 11.12 19.37 8.08
CA ALA A 333 11.99 20.52 8.27
C ALA A 333 11.58 21.74 7.43
N ALA A 334 10.87 21.54 6.33
CA ALA A 334 10.26 22.59 5.51
C ALA A 334 8.90 23.06 6.04
N GLY A 335 8.39 22.51 7.15
CA GLY A 335 7.11 22.86 7.74
C GLY A 335 5.88 22.29 7.00
N ILE A 336 6.06 21.29 6.16
CA ILE A 336 4.96 20.64 5.43
C ILE A 336 4.26 19.65 6.38
N PRO A 337 2.92 19.72 6.55
CA PRO A 337 2.18 18.79 7.39
C PRO A 337 2.24 17.36 6.84
N LEU A 338 2.59 16.40 7.69
CA LEU A 338 2.82 15.01 7.31
C LEU A 338 2.19 14.04 8.30
N VAL A 339 1.90 12.83 7.85
CA VAL A 339 1.61 11.71 8.76
C VAL A 339 2.90 11.31 9.46
N LYS A 340 2.86 11.32 10.80
CA LYS A 340 4.00 11.00 11.69
C LYS A 340 3.67 9.86 12.65
N PRO A 341 4.69 9.07 13.02
CA PRO A 341 6.02 8.95 12.40
C PRO A 341 5.93 8.46 10.95
N PHE A 342 7.02 8.58 10.18
CA PHE A 342 7.00 8.17 8.77
C PHE A 342 6.84 6.66 8.62
N GLY A 343 6.07 6.26 7.60
CA GLY A 343 5.84 4.87 7.23
C GLY A 343 7.00 4.23 6.45
N GLY A 344 6.79 2.99 6.01
CA GLY A 344 7.84 2.22 5.33
C GLY A 344 8.01 2.54 3.85
N HIS A 345 6.92 2.60 3.12
CA HIS A 345 6.95 2.63 1.65
C HIS A 345 6.69 4.02 1.04
N ALA A 346 6.22 4.96 1.82
CA ALA A 346 5.76 6.26 1.34
C ALA A 346 5.85 7.33 2.42
N VAL A 347 5.93 8.59 2.00
CA VAL A 347 5.62 9.75 2.81
C VAL A 347 4.21 10.22 2.45
N TYR A 348 3.43 10.56 3.47
CA TYR A 348 2.05 11.02 3.31
C TYR A 348 1.94 12.46 3.78
N ILE A 349 1.56 13.33 2.85
CA ILE A 349 1.33 14.75 3.13
C ILE A 349 -0.11 14.91 3.60
N ASP A 350 -0.32 15.58 4.71
CA ASP A 350 -1.65 16.02 5.14
C ASP A 350 -2.08 17.22 4.30
N ALA A 351 -2.83 16.93 3.23
CA ALA A 351 -3.29 17.96 2.31
C ALA A 351 -4.33 18.88 2.96
N ARG A 352 -5.12 18.38 3.92
CA ARG A 352 -6.08 19.20 4.68
C ARG A 352 -5.36 20.18 5.58
N GLY A 353 -4.26 19.76 6.20
CA GLY A 353 -3.40 20.62 7.00
C GLY A 353 -2.63 21.67 6.18
N LEU A 354 -2.23 21.30 4.93
CA LEU A 354 -1.50 22.23 4.04
C LEU A 354 -2.43 23.22 3.31
N LEU A 355 -3.65 22.78 2.97
CA LEU A 355 -4.66 23.54 2.19
C LEU A 355 -5.97 23.74 3.00
N PRO A 356 -5.92 24.33 4.21
CA PRO A 356 -7.09 24.39 5.10
C PRO A 356 -8.25 25.24 4.57
N HIS A 357 -8.00 26.05 3.54
CA HIS A 357 -8.99 26.89 2.88
C HIS A 357 -9.82 26.12 1.82
N ILE A 358 -9.37 24.90 1.42
CA ILE A 358 -10.13 24.05 0.49
C ILE A 358 -11.00 23.10 1.31
N PRO A 359 -12.34 23.18 1.17
CA PRO A 359 -13.24 22.25 1.85
C PRO A 359 -12.96 20.79 1.46
N PRO A 360 -13.11 19.82 2.37
CA PRO A 360 -12.84 18.41 2.06
C PRO A 360 -13.59 17.86 0.83
N LEU A 361 -14.84 18.31 0.59
CA LEU A 361 -15.63 17.92 -0.60
C LEU A 361 -15.24 18.68 -1.88
N GLU A 362 -14.23 19.54 -1.81
CA GLU A 362 -13.53 20.12 -2.96
C GLU A 362 -12.13 19.53 -3.15
N TYR A 363 -11.85 18.43 -2.46
CA TYR A 363 -10.73 17.51 -2.65
C TYR A 363 -9.33 18.13 -2.53
N PRO A 364 -8.91 18.62 -1.35
CA PRO A 364 -7.57 19.22 -1.16
C PRO A 364 -6.44 18.26 -1.53
N GLY A 365 -6.60 16.94 -1.34
CA GLY A 365 -5.63 15.93 -1.77
C GLY A 365 -5.46 15.89 -3.28
N GLN A 366 -6.56 15.96 -4.05
CA GLN A 366 -6.53 16.04 -5.51
C GLN A 366 -5.84 17.33 -5.98
N SER A 367 -6.19 18.46 -5.35
CA SER A 367 -5.58 19.75 -5.66
C SER A 367 -4.05 19.71 -5.50
N LEU A 368 -3.58 19.23 -4.36
CA LEU A 368 -2.14 19.12 -4.10
C LEU A 368 -1.45 18.15 -5.06
N ALA A 369 -2.03 16.98 -5.33
CA ALA A 369 -1.44 15.98 -6.20
C ALA A 369 -1.32 16.49 -7.66
N VAL A 370 -2.34 17.18 -8.17
CA VAL A 370 -2.31 17.81 -9.50
C VAL A 370 -1.25 18.90 -9.55
N GLU A 371 -1.15 19.74 -8.52
CA GLU A 371 -0.19 20.83 -8.48
C GLU A 371 1.26 20.34 -8.44
N LEU A 372 1.55 19.25 -7.72
CA LEU A 372 2.87 18.61 -7.72
C LEU A 372 3.27 18.16 -9.13
N TYR A 373 2.33 17.56 -9.87
CA TYR A 373 2.59 17.18 -11.24
C TYR A 373 2.76 18.40 -12.15
N ARG A 374 1.88 19.40 -12.04
CA ARG A 374 1.95 20.62 -12.84
C ARG A 374 3.28 21.35 -12.65
N ALA A 375 3.71 21.53 -11.41
CA ALA A 375 4.94 22.24 -11.05
C ALA A 375 6.20 21.47 -11.45
N GLY A 376 6.30 20.19 -11.07
CA GLY A 376 7.54 19.43 -11.14
C GLY A 376 7.49 18.10 -11.91
N GLY A 377 6.36 17.71 -12.51
CA GLY A 377 6.22 16.42 -13.17
C GLY A 377 6.24 15.23 -12.17
N ILE A 378 5.89 15.47 -10.91
CA ILE A 378 5.86 14.48 -9.85
C ILE A 378 4.45 13.94 -9.71
N ARG A 379 4.24 12.64 -9.95
CA ARG A 379 2.95 11.99 -9.84
C ARG A 379 2.80 11.32 -8.47
N GLY A 380 2.00 11.90 -7.58
CA GLY A 380 1.56 11.31 -6.31
C GLY A 380 0.17 10.66 -6.42
N CYS A 381 -0.36 10.18 -5.30
CA CYS A 381 -1.68 9.56 -5.22
C CYS A 381 -2.51 10.23 -4.13
N GLU A 382 -3.72 10.70 -4.47
CA GLU A 382 -4.71 11.11 -3.49
C GLU A 382 -5.16 9.88 -2.68
N ILE A 383 -5.13 10.00 -1.36
CA ILE A 383 -5.62 9.01 -0.39
C ILE A 383 -6.52 9.78 0.60
N GLY A 384 -7.75 10.04 0.19
CA GLY A 384 -8.65 10.88 0.96
C GLY A 384 -10.09 10.80 0.46
N THR A 385 -10.74 11.95 0.36
CA THR A 385 -12.18 12.03 0.06
C THR A 385 -12.53 11.55 -1.36
N VAL A 386 -11.67 11.70 -2.36
CA VAL A 386 -11.90 11.10 -3.69
C VAL A 386 -11.94 9.58 -3.58
N MET A 387 -11.01 8.98 -2.84
CA MET A 387 -10.87 7.53 -2.73
C MET A 387 -11.92 6.90 -1.80
N PHE A 388 -12.20 7.52 -0.65
CA PHE A 388 -12.97 6.92 0.44
C PHE A 388 -14.27 7.67 0.82
N GLY A 389 -14.57 8.81 0.19
CA GLY A 389 -15.71 9.64 0.57
C GLY A 389 -17.05 9.15 0.03
N LEU A 390 -17.10 8.33 -1.02
CA LEU A 390 -18.34 7.82 -1.61
C LEU A 390 -18.80 6.56 -0.87
N HIS A 391 -20.05 6.59 -0.41
CA HIS A 391 -20.71 5.45 0.24
C HIS A 391 -21.53 4.61 -0.74
N PRO A 392 -21.83 3.33 -0.40
CA PRO A 392 -22.63 2.45 -1.26
C PRO A 392 -24.03 2.96 -1.61
N ASP A 393 -24.60 3.82 -0.77
CA ASP A 393 -25.92 4.48 -1.00
C ASP A 393 -25.84 5.68 -1.96
N GLY A 394 -24.64 6.02 -2.45
CA GLY A 394 -24.38 7.15 -3.33
C GLY A 394 -24.21 8.50 -2.60
N THR A 395 -24.29 8.53 -1.28
CA THR A 395 -23.93 9.72 -0.50
C THR A 395 -22.43 9.92 -0.43
N GLU A 396 -22.00 11.17 -0.25
CA GLU A 396 -20.59 11.49 -0.10
C GLU A 396 -20.35 12.23 1.21
N THR A 397 -19.32 11.78 1.95
CA THR A 397 -18.83 12.45 3.16
C THR A 397 -17.32 12.64 3.10
N ALA A 398 -16.81 13.61 3.85
CA ALA A 398 -15.38 13.78 3.97
C ALA A 398 -14.72 12.51 4.57
N ALA A 399 -13.63 12.06 3.97
CA ALA A 399 -12.82 11.00 4.57
C ALA A 399 -12.24 11.44 5.92
N ALA A 400 -11.81 10.49 6.75
CA ALA A 400 -11.19 10.80 8.03
C ALA A 400 -9.96 11.70 7.86
N MET A 401 -9.17 11.46 6.81
CA MET A 401 -7.98 12.23 6.43
C MET A 401 -8.01 12.50 4.92
N ASP A 402 -7.45 13.63 4.48
CA ASP A 402 -7.15 13.90 3.07
C ASP A 402 -5.64 13.95 2.90
N LEU A 403 -5.08 12.89 2.36
CA LEU A 403 -3.65 12.69 2.24
C LEU A 403 -3.21 12.66 0.77
N VAL A 404 -1.96 13.07 0.52
CA VAL A 404 -1.25 12.78 -0.73
C VAL A 404 -0.11 11.84 -0.41
N ARG A 405 -0.18 10.64 -0.97
CA ARG A 405 0.85 9.62 -0.84
C ARG A 405 1.93 9.80 -1.89
N LEU A 406 3.17 9.87 -1.44
CA LEU A 406 4.36 9.80 -2.27
C LEU A 406 5.00 8.43 -2.04
N ALA A 407 4.53 7.42 -2.79
CA ALA A 407 5.01 6.04 -2.67
C ALA A 407 6.33 5.88 -3.42
N ILE A 408 7.38 5.43 -2.75
CA ILE A 408 8.71 5.31 -3.32
C ILE A 408 8.89 3.90 -3.91
N PRO A 409 9.01 3.75 -5.25
CA PRO A 409 9.35 2.47 -5.87
C PRO A 409 10.68 1.93 -5.34
N ARG A 410 10.76 0.60 -5.17
CA ARG A 410 11.95 -0.06 -4.62
C ARG A 410 13.11 -0.02 -5.59
N ARG A 411 14.29 0.46 -5.16
CA ARG A 411 15.54 0.48 -5.93
C ARG A 411 15.50 1.30 -7.23
N THR A 412 14.61 2.32 -7.33
CA THR A 412 14.36 3.06 -8.57
C THR A 412 14.94 4.46 -8.54
N TYR A 413 14.65 5.23 -7.49
CA TYR A 413 15.06 6.62 -7.37
C TYR A 413 16.28 6.78 -6.46
N THR A 414 17.14 7.75 -6.82
CA THR A 414 18.33 8.15 -6.07
C THR A 414 18.03 9.35 -5.17
N GLN A 415 18.98 9.71 -4.30
CA GLN A 415 18.84 10.87 -3.43
C GLN A 415 18.56 12.17 -4.21
N SER A 416 19.18 12.38 -5.37
CA SER A 416 18.94 13.59 -6.18
C SER A 416 17.50 13.71 -6.68
N HIS A 417 16.82 12.59 -6.97
CA HIS A 417 15.39 12.59 -7.27
C HIS A 417 14.56 12.99 -6.04
N VAL A 418 14.95 12.50 -4.87
CA VAL A 418 14.28 12.85 -3.60
C VAL A 418 14.48 14.33 -3.27
N ASP A 419 15.69 14.85 -3.44
CA ASP A 419 15.99 16.28 -3.23
C ASP A 419 15.16 17.17 -4.16
N TYR A 420 15.02 16.78 -5.43
CA TYR A 420 14.14 17.48 -6.37
C TYR A 420 12.66 17.48 -5.92
N VAL A 421 12.16 16.36 -5.40
CA VAL A 421 10.80 16.30 -4.85
C VAL A 421 10.64 17.30 -3.69
N VAL A 422 11.64 17.41 -2.82
CA VAL A 422 11.63 18.38 -1.71
C VAL A 422 11.61 19.82 -2.21
N GLU A 423 12.41 20.16 -3.25
CA GLU A 423 12.42 21.49 -3.85
C GLU A 423 11.06 21.88 -4.44
N VAL A 424 10.45 20.98 -5.22
CA VAL A 424 9.13 21.21 -5.82
C VAL A 424 8.06 21.38 -4.74
N LEU A 425 8.08 20.55 -3.72
CA LEU A 425 7.10 20.63 -2.62
C LEU A 425 7.24 21.93 -1.82
N ARG A 426 8.45 22.43 -1.61
CA ARG A 426 8.69 23.75 -0.97
C ARG A 426 8.10 24.89 -1.81
N ASP A 427 8.28 24.84 -3.13
CA ASP A 427 7.69 25.82 -4.03
C ASP A 427 6.16 25.79 -3.96
N VAL A 428 5.56 24.61 -4.11
CA VAL A 428 4.09 24.43 -4.01
C VAL A 428 3.56 24.90 -2.65
N ALA A 429 4.21 24.54 -1.57
CA ALA A 429 3.81 24.95 -0.20
C ALA A 429 3.89 26.48 -0.02
N SER A 430 4.86 27.15 -0.64
CA SER A 430 5.02 28.61 -0.54
C SER A 430 3.84 29.41 -1.14
N ARG A 431 3.08 28.80 -2.04
CA ARG A 431 1.89 29.36 -2.72
C ARG A 431 0.64 28.55 -2.48
N ALA A 432 0.60 27.76 -1.41
CA ALA A 432 -0.51 26.88 -1.08
C ALA A 432 -1.87 27.61 -1.05
N THR A 433 -1.91 28.85 -0.55
CA THR A 433 -3.13 29.67 -0.47
C THR A 433 -3.69 30.11 -1.83
N GLU A 434 -2.94 29.96 -2.92
CA GLU A 434 -3.37 30.28 -4.27
C GLU A 434 -4.10 29.09 -4.94
N LEU A 435 -3.97 27.89 -4.37
CA LEU A 435 -4.54 26.68 -4.94
C LEU A 435 -6.05 26.64 -4.74
N GLY A 436 -6.79 26.25 -5.78
CA GLY A 436 -8.23 25.99 -5.73
C GLY A 436 -8.55 24.53 -5.58
N GLY A 437 -9.79 24.23 -5.20
CA GLY A 437 -10.33 22.88 -5.15
C GLY A 437 -10.69 22.33 -6.54
N TYR A 438 -11.28 21.15 -6.54
CA TYR A 438 -11.78 20.44 -7.72
C TYR A 438 -13.21 20.00 -7.51
N ARG A 439 -13.93 19.75 -8.61
CA ARG A 439 -15.19 19.01 -8.58
C ARG A 439 -15.08 17.79 -9.50
N ILE A 440 -15.75 16.71 -9.13
CA ILE A 440 -15.91 15.54 -9.99
C ILE A 440 -17.03 15.84 -10.97
N VAL A 441 -16.75 15.71 -12.29
CA VAL A 441 -17.74 15.90 -13.35
C VAL A 441 -18.28 14.56 -13.88
N SER A 442 -17.51 13.49 -13.69
CA SER A 442 -17.90 12.13 -14.07
C SER A 442 -17.09 11.13 -13.27
N ALA A 443 -17.74 10.11 -12.73
CA ALA A 443 -17.08 9.03 -12.01
C ALA A 443 -17.90 7.74 -12.07
N PRO A 444 -17.24 6.55 -12.03
CA PRO A 444 -17.92 5.28 -11.80
C PRO A 444 -18.37 5.17 -10.34
N PRO A 445 -19.33 4.27 -10.04
CA PRO A 445 -19.87 4.10 -8.69
C PRO A 445 -18.90 3.39 -7.72
N VAL A 446 -17.87 2.73 -8.24
CA VAL A 446 -16.89 1.96 -7.45
C VAL A 446 -15.48 2.31 -7.90
N LEU A 447 -14.55 2.44 -6.93
CA LEU A 447 -13.12 2.75 -7.19
C LEU A 447 -12.95 3.99 -8.09
N ARG A 448 -13.75 5.02 -7.83
CA ARG A 448 -13.88 6.20 -8.70
C ARG A 448 -12.57 6.96 -8.93
N HIS A 449 -11.64 6.93 -7.97
CA HIS A 449 -10.35 7.62 -8.07
C HIS A 449 -9.51 7.18 -9.29
N PHE A 450 -9.68 5.95 -9.79
CA PHE A 450 -8.94 5.47 -10.95
C PHE A 450 -9.37 6.14 -12.27
N THR A 451 -10.64 6.49 -12.43
CA THR A 451 -11.20 6.92 -13.73
C THR A 451 -12.14 8.13 -13.64
N ALA A 452 -12.25 8.77 -12.47
CA ALA A 452 -13.01 10.02 -12.34
C ALA A 452 -12.40 11.10 -13.22
N ARG A 453 -13.24 11.99 -13.73
CA ARG A 453 -12.82 13.23 -14.40
C ARG A 453 -13.15 14.41 -13.52
N PHE A 454 -12.26 15.38 -13.49
CA PHE A 454 -12.35 16.52 -12.63
C PHE A 454 -12.38 17.82 -13.43
N GLU A 455 -12.84 18.89 -12.81
CA GLU A 455 -12.68 20.27 -13.25
C GLU A 455 -12.11 21.11 -12.10
N PRO A 456 -11.12 21.98 -12.36
CA PRO A 456 -10.62 22.89 -11.34
C PRO A 456 -11.72 23.92 -10.98
N LEU A 457 -11.85 24.19 -9.69
CA LEU A 457 -12.63 25.33 -9.19
C LEU A 457 -11.72 26.56 -9.17
N SER A 458 -12.32 27.74 -9.38
CA SER A 458 -11.55 29.00 -9.28
C SER A 458 -10.99 29.09 -7.86
N GLY A 459 -9.67 29.26 -7.76
CA GLY A 459 -9.02 29.55 -6.48
C GLY A 459 -9.58 30.82 -5.84
N PRO A 460 -9.35 31.06 -4.53
CA PRO A 460 -9.70 32.33 -3.91
C PRO A 460 -9.08 33.46 -4.73
N GLY A 461 -9.93 34.35 -5.24
CA GLY A 461 -9.47 35.51 -6.02
C GLY A 461 -8.41 36.30 -5.22
N PRO A 462 -7.54 37.08 -5.87
CA PRO A 462 -6.51 37.84 -5.17
C PRO A 462 -7.15 38.64 -4.04
N ALA A 463 -6.59 38.53 -2.83
CA ALA A 463 -7.07 39.26 -1.67
C ALA A 463 -7.20 40.75 -2.04
N ALA A 464 -8.36 41.32 -1.76
CA ALA A 464 -8.56 42.74 -1.98
C ALA A 464 -7.46 43.53 -1.27
N PRO A 465 -6.84 44.54 -1.89
CA PRO A 465 -5.81 45.33 -1.27
C PRO A 465 -6.36 45.93 0.05
N PRO A 466 -5.55 45.98 1.10
CA PRO A 466 -5.99 46.59 2.35
C PRO A 466 -6.42 48.04 2.12
N SER A 467 -7.59 48.38 2.59
CA SER A 467 -8.22 49.71 2.50
C SER A 467 -7.47 50.73 3.35
#